data_fe028f429de51ca06fb9a30844303784
#
_entry.id   fe028f429de51ca06fb9a30844303784
#
_cell.length_a   1.000
_cell.length_b   1.000
_cell.length_c   1.000
_cell.angle_alpha   90.00
_cell.angle_beta   90.00
_cell.angle_gamma   90.00
#
_symmetry.space_group_name_H-M   'P 1'
#
loop_
_entity.id
_entity.type
_entity.pdbx_description
1 polymer ?
#
loop_
_entity_poly.entity_id
_entity_poly.type
_entity_poly.pdbx_seq_one_letter_code
_entity_poly.pdbx_strand_id
1 'polypeptide(L)'
;MHIYIDGEYFNKEDAKVSVFDHGLLYGDGIFEGIRFYDGRVFKLKEHIQRLFVSAKAILLEIGMTAEEMEEAVCKTIKKNGLTDGYVRLLVTRGVGSLGLSPFVCDKSTVVIIADFISLYPEEKYQEGLKLITCSTRRTAPSALSPSVKSLNYLNNVMAKVEAIFGDAEEGLMLNEQGFVAECTGDNIFVVKDGKVKTPPSSAGALPGITREVIFEIAEQFDIDIEESQMTRYDIYAADECFLTGT
;
A
#
# COMPACT_ATOMS: atom_id res chain seq x y z
N MET A 1 9.28 18.88 -11.62
CA MET A 1 8.19 18.01 -11.14
C MET A 1 7.11 18.85 -10.50
N HIS A 2 5.86 18.62 -10.85
CA HIS A 2 4.69 19.26 -10.27
C HIS A 2 3.98 18.30 -9.31
N ILE A 3 3.65 18.81 -8.13
CA ILE A 3 2.90 18.08 -7.09
C ILE A 3 1.55 18.76 -6.94
N TYR A 4 0.48 17.96 -6.94
CA TYR A 4 -0.87 18.44 -6.67
C TYR A 4 -1.11 18.49 -5.16
N ILE A 5 -1.63 19.61 -4.67
CA ILE A 5 -2.10 19.77 -3.29
C ILE A 5 -3.41 20.57 -3.33
N ASP A 6 -4.51 19.99 -2.89
CA ASP A 6 -5.81 20.64 -2.68
C ASP A 6 -6.31 21.47 -3.89
N GLY A 7 -6.15 20.99 -5.12
CA GLY A 7 -6.61 21.67 -6.33
C GLY A 7 -5.54 22.49 -7.06
N GLU A 8 -4.38 22.71 -6.45
CA GLU A 8 -3.28 23.50 -7.01
C GLU A 8 -2.05 22.64 -7.32
N TYR A 9 -1.18 23.15 -8.20
CA TYR A 9 0.06 22.50 -8.56
C TYR A 9 1.26 23.33 -8.13
N PHE A 10 2.14 22.73 -7.36
CA PHE A 10 3.37 23.32 -6.85
C PHE A 10 4.60 22.66 -7.47
N ASN A 11 5.70 23.38 -7.61
CA ASN A 11 6.98 22.75 -7.86
C ASN A 11 7.40 21.92 -6.63
N LYS A 12 8.24 20.92 -6.83
CA LYS A 12 8.70 20.03 -5.75
C LYS A 12 9.23 20.78 -4.53
N GLU A 13 9.96 21.85 -4.75
CA GLU A 13 10.61 22.67 -3.71
C GLU A 13 9.60 23.49 -2.91
N ASP A 14 8.45 23.82 -3.53
CA ASP A 14 7.40 24.67 -2.95
C ASP A 14 6.23 23.87 -2.37
N ALA A 15 6.13 22.58 -2.70
CA ALA A 15 5.10 21.67 -2.19
C ALA A 15 5.32 21.40 -0.70
N LYS A 16 4.48 22.00 0.15
CA LYS A 16 4.59 21.95 1.61
C LYS A 16 3.24 21.67 2.24
N VAL A 17 3.25 20.95 3.35
CA VAL A 17 2.10 20.77 4.24
C VAL A 17 2.34 21.52 5.54
N SER A 18 1.26 21.90 6.20
CA SER A 18 1.35 22.57 7.51
C SER A 18 1.96 21.66 8.56
N VAL A 19 2.74 22.20 9.49
CA VAL A 19 3.21 21.48 10.68
C VAL A 19 2.07 21.13 11.64
N PHE A 20 0.88 21.71 11.47
CA PHE A 20 -0.35 21.40 12.20
C PHE A 20 -1.25 20.41 11.45
N ASP A 21 -0.80 19.83 10.34
CA ASP A 21 -1.52 18.76 9.66
C ASP A 21 -1.55 17.49 10.52
N HIS A 22 -2.74 16.96 10.79
CA HIS A 22 -2.90 15.77 11.65
C HIS A 22 -2.30 14.51 11.03
N GLY A 23 -2.15 14.46 9.71
CA GLY A 23 -1.36 13.41 9.05
C GLY A 23 0.10 13.42 9.48
N LEU A 24 0.71 14.61 9.64
CA LEU A 24 2.06 14.77 10.16
C LEU A 24 2.13 14.53 11.66
N LEU A 25 1.18 15.08 12.43
CA LEU A 25 1.21 15.02 13.90
C LEU A 25 0.89 13.62 14.45
N TYR A 26 -0.06 12.89 13.83
CA TYR A 26 -0.65 11.68 14.39
C TYR A 26 -0.70 10.50 13.42
N GLY A 27 -0.30 10.68 12.15
CA GLY A 27 -0.51 9.68 11.11
C GLY A 27 -2.00 9.52 10.74
N ASP A 28 -2.84 10.54 11.06
CA ASP A 28 -4.28 10.53 10.75
C ASP A 28 -4.49 10.85 9.28
N GLY A 29 -4.54 9.80 8.49
CA GLY A 29 -4.68 9.85 7.04
C GLY A 29 -4.51 8.48 6.41
N ILE A 30 -4.68 8.46 5.11
CA ILE A 30 -4.67 7.27 4.25
C ILE A 30 -3.85 7.55 2.99
N PHE A 31 -3.44 6.49 2.31
CA PHE A 31 -2.70 6.66 1.06
C PHE A 31 -2.93 5.52 0.08
N GLU A 32 -2.58 5.80 -1.19
CA GLU A 32 -2.45 4.79 -2.23
C GLU A 32 -1.09 4.89 -2.92
N GLY A 33 -0.64 3.74 -3.41
CA GLY A 33 0.46 3.63 -4.34
C GLY A 33 -0.06 2.99 -5.61
N ILE A 34 0.12 3.63 -6.75
CA ILE A 34 -0.53 3.23 -7.99
C ILE A 34 0.47 3.27 -9.12
N ARG A 35 0.65 2.15 -9.81
CA ARG A 35 1.52 2.08 -11.00
C ARG A 35 0.76 2.56 -12.23
N PHE A 36 1.51 3.14 -13.16
CA PHE A 36 1.00 3.42 -14.51
C PHE A 36 2.06 3.03 -15.55
N TYR A 37 1.58 2.55 -16.70
CA TYR A 37 2.37 2.02 -17.79
C TYR A 37 1.79 2.52 -19.11
N ASP A 38 2.61 3.01 -20.03
CA ASP A 38 2.18 3.59 -21.32
C ASP A 38 1.06 4.63 -21.14
N GLY A 39 1.16 5.48 -20.10
CA GLY A 39 0.16 6.50 -19.77
C GLY A 39 -1.16 5.97 -19.22
N ARG A 40 -1.30 4.66 -18.97
CA ARG A 40 -2.48 4.02 -18.42
C ARG A 40 -2.26 3.69 -16.94
N VAL A 41 -3.13 4.19 -16.09
CA VAL A 41 -3.07 3.91 -14.64
C VAL A 41 -3.67 2.52 -14.38
N PHE A 42 -2.87 1.66 -13.75
CA PHE A 42 -3.28 0.29 -13.45
C PHE A 42 -4.36 0.27 -12.36
N LYS A 43 -5.52 -0.33 -12.64
CA LYS A 43 -6.62 -0.52 -11.69
C LYS A 43 -6.96 0.77 -10.90
N LEU A 44 -7.01 1.94 -11.57
CA LEU A 44 -7.23 3.23 -10.92
C LEU A 44 -8.52 3.26 -10.10
N LYS A 45 -9.62 2.78 -10.65
CA LYS A 45 -10.92 2.74 -9.97
C LYS A 45 -10.87 1.96 -8.66
N GLU A 46 -10.27 0.78 -8.69
CA GLU A 46 -10.13 -0.10 -7.54
C GLU A 46 -9.26 0.54 -6.44
N HIS A 47 -8.17 1.21 -6.83
CA HIS A 47 -7.34 1.99 -5.90
C HIS A 47 -8.12 3.14 -5.26
N ILE A 48 -8.84 3.93 -6.04
CA ILE A 48 -9.65 5.03 -5.51
C ILE A 48 -10.78 4.49 -4.62
N GLN A 49 -11.45 3.41 -5.02
CA GLN A 49 -12.46 2.78 -4.19
C GLN A 49 -11.89 2.32 -2.83
N ARG A 50 -10.70 1.68 -2.80
CA ARG A 50 -10.05 1.28 -1.55
C ARG A 50 -9.63 2.48 -0.70
N LEU A 51 -9.18 3.58 -1.32
CA LEU A 51 -8.91 4.84 -0.63
C LEU A 51 -10.17 5.34 0.11
N PHE A 52 -11.32 5.40 -0.57
CA PHE A 52 -12.58 5.84 0.03
C PHE A 52 -13.10 4.88 1.12
N VAL A 53 -12.91 3.57 0.96
CA VAL A 53 -13.22 2.59 2.01
C VAL A 53 -12.32 2.81 3.23
N SER A 54 -11.03 3.06 3.03
CA SER A 54 -10.08 3.37 4.11
C SER A 54 -10.45 4.69 4.81
N ALA A 55 -10.84 5.73 4.05
CA ALA A 55 -11.33 7.00 4.59
C ALA A 55 -12.56 6.79 5.50
N LYS A 56 -13.54 6.06 5.00
CA LYS A 56 -14.76 5.74 5.75
C LYS A 56 -14.45 5.01 7.07
N ALA A 57 -13.49 4.08 7.05
CA ALA A 57 -13.12 3.30 8.23
C ALA A 57 -12.52 4.16 9.37
N ILE A 58 -11.89 5.28 9.05
CA ILE A 58 -11.34 6.24 10.02
C ILE A 58 -12.18 7.52 10.14
N LEU A 59 -13.40 7.54 9.61
CA LEU A 59 -14.30 8.71 9.61
C LEU A 59 -13.62 9.96 9.00
N LEU A 60 -12.84 9.79 7.93
CA LEU A 60 -12.19 10.88 7.21
C LEU A 60 -13.05 11.26 6.00
N GLU A 61 -13.51 12.50 5.95
CA GLU A 61 -14.22 13.03 4.80
C GLU A 61 -13.21 13.54 3.77
N ILE A 62 -13.24 12.95 2.58
CA ILE A 62 -12.47 13.42 1.44
C ILE A 62 -13.31 14.50 0.75
N GLY A 63 -12.79 15.71 0.65
CA GLY A 63 -13.49 16.85 0.04
C GLY A 63 -13.64 16.78 -1.49
N MET A 64 -13.53 15.58 -2.08
CA MET A 64 -13.62 15.29 -3.52
C MET A 64 -14.44 14.03 -3.74
N THR A 65 -15.09 13.92 -4.90
CA THR A 65 -15.69 12.66 -5.36
C THR A 65 -14.63 11.70 -5.88
N ALA A 66 -15.00 10.43 -6.07
CA ALA A 66 -14.10 9.43 -6.64
C ALA A 66 -13.67 9.81 -8.07
N GLU A 67 -14.60 10.30 -8.87
CA GLU A 67 -14.34 10.73 -10.25
C GLU A 67 -13.40 11.95 -10.31
N GLU A 68 -13.57 12.93 -9.43
CA GLU A 68 -12.66 14.07 -9.31
C GLU A 68 -11.26 13.63 -8.89
N MET A 69 -11.14 12.63 -8.00
CA MET A 69 -9.87 12.07 -7.59
C MET A 69 -9.17 11.32 -8.73
N GLU A 70 -9.89 10.49 -9.48
CA GLU A 70 -9.38 9.81 -10.68
C GLU A 70 -8.85 10.84 -11.69
N GLU A 71 -9.62 11.90 -11.95
CA GLU A 71 -9.23 12.96 -12.86
C GLU A 71 -7.98 13.71 -12.38
N ALA A 72 -7.88 14.02 -11.07
CA ALA A 72 -6.72 14.69 -10.48
C ALA A 72 -5.45 13.84 -10.61
N VAL A 73 -5.54 12.51 -10.39
CA VAL A 73 -4.44 11.58 -10.61
C VAL A 73 -3.97 11.62 -12.06
N CYS A 74 -4.89 11.44 -13.03
CA CYS A 74 -4.55 11.43 -14.45
C CYS A 74 -3.96 12.78 -14.90
N LYS A 75 -4.51 13.90 -14.44
CA LYS A 75 -3.99 15.25 -14.74
C LYS A 75 -2.58 15.45 -14.17
N THR A 76 -2.30 14.92 -12.98
CA THR A 76 -0.98 15.03 -12.35
C THR A 76 0.08 14.27 -13.14
N ILE A 77 -0.22 13.05 -13.59
CA ILE A 77 0.66 12.26 -14.47
C ILE A 77 0.95 13.04 -15.77
N LYS A 78 -0.12 13.48 -16.45
CA LYS A 78 -0.01 14.22 -17.71
C LYS A 78 0.78 15.53 -17.56
N LYS A 79 0.58 16.26 -16.45
CA LYS A 79 1.28 17.53 -16.18
C LYS A 79 2.78 17.32 -15.99
N ASN A 80 3.20 16.16 -15.50
CA ASN A 80 4.60 15.78 -15.35
C ASN A 80 5.20 15.15 -16.63
N GLY A 81 4.41 14.93 -17.68
CA GLY A 81 4.89 14.35 -18.94
C GLY A 81 5.36 12.90 -18.81
N LEU A 82 4.82 12.16 -17.83
CA LEU A 82 5.24 10.78 -17.55
C LEU A 82 4.37 9.79 -18.33
N THR A 83 5.00 8.76 -18.87
CA THR A 83 4.34 7.60 -19.51
C THR A 83 4.33 6.37 -18.60
N ASP A 84 5.39 6.21 -17.80
CA ASP A 84 5.58 5.12 -16.88
C ASP A 84 5.99 5.66 -15.53
N GLY A 85 5.54 5.00 -14.46
CA GLY A 85 5.90 5.44 -13.12
C GLY A 85 4.93 5.00 -12.03
N TYR A 86 4.88 5.83 -11.02
CA TYR A 86 4.18 5.57 -9.78
C TYR A 86 3.51 6.84 -9.25
N VAL A 87 2.30 6.69 -8.77
CA VAL A 87 1.57 7.74 -8.07
C VAL A 87 1.54 7.41 -6.57
N ARG A 88 1.98 8.36 -5.76
CA ARG A 88 1.70 8.41 -4.34
C ARG A 88 0.55 9.39 -4.13
N LEU A 89 -0.61 8.87 -3.78
CA LEU A 89 -1.80 9.63 -3.43
C LEU A 89 -1.98 9.56 -1.92
N LEU A 90 -2.03 10.71 -1.25
CA LEU A 90 -2.23 10.81 0.19
C LEU A 90 -3.46 11.68 0.47
N VAL A 91 -4.21 11.31 1.49
CA VAL A 91 -5.25 12.15 2.06
C VAL A 91 -5.04 12.16 3.57
N THR A 92 -4.76 13.34 4.13
CA THR A 92 -4.66 13.52 5.57
C THR A 92 -5.97 14.08 6.14
N ARG A 93 -6.13 14.04 7.46
CA ARG A 93 -7.23 14.74 8.13
C ARG A 93 -7.20 16.24 7.87
N GLY A 94 -6.04 16.79 7.57
CA GLY A 94 -5.82 18.21 7.35
C GLY A 94 -5.34 18.96 8.58
N VAL A 95 -5.40 20.28 8.49
CA VAL A 95 -4.88 21.19 9.52
C VAL A 95 -5.91 21.36 10.64
N GLY A 96 -5.46 21.20 11.88
CA GLY A 96 -6.29 21.38 13.07
C GLY A 96 -5.51 21.91 14.26
N SER A 97 -6.16 22.08 15.38
CA SER A 97 -5.51 22.37 16.66
C SER A 97 -4.80 21.13 17.21
N LEU A 98 -3.86 21.32 18.14
CA LEU A 98 -3.25 20.19 18.85
C LEU A 98 -4.31 19.43 19.66
N GLY A 99 -4.23 18.11 19.64
CA GLY A 99 -5.16 17.21 20.31
C GLY A 99 -5.64 16.10 19.38
N LEU A 100 -6.20 15.03 19.95
CA LEU A 100 -6.54 13.81 19.21
C LEU A 100 -7.94 13.83 18.56
N SER A 101 -8.75 14.88 18.79
CA SER A 101 -10.08 14.95 18.17
C SER A 101 -9.95 15.15 16.66
N PRO A 102 -10.48 14.25 15.81
CA PRO A 102 -10.43 14.42 14.36
C PRO A 102 -11.38 15.55 13.87
N PHE A 103 -12.30 16.01 14.74
CA PHE A 103 -13.33 17.01 14.41
C PHE A 103 -12.86 18.46 14.58
N VAL A 104 -11.57 18.68 14.88
CA VAL A 104 -10.97 20.01 14.92
C VAL A 104 -10.28 20.40 13.61
N CYS A 105 -10.32 19.53 12.61
CA CYS A 105 -9.82 19.80 11.27
C CYS A 105 -11.00 20.13 10.36
N ASP A 106 -10.98 21.32 9.74
CA ASP A 106 -12.08 21.83 8.93
C ASP A 106 -12.20 21.11 7.58
N LYS A 107 -11.07 20.66 7.03
CA LYS A 107 -11.01 19.97 5.73
C LYS A 107 -9.79 19.05 5.66
N SER A 108 -9.92 17.98 4.89
CA SER A 108 -8.80 17.10 4.53
C SER A 108 -7.80 17.78 3.60
N THR A 109 -6.56 17.31 3.61
CA THR A 109 -5.53 17.71 2.63
C THR A 109 -5.27 16.55 1.68
N VAL A 110 -5.38 16.81 0.37
CA VAL A 110 -5.13 15.83 -0.70
C VAL A 110 -3.82 16.16 -1.39
N VAL A 111 -2.89 15.19 -1.41
CA VAL A 111 -1.59 15.33 -2.07
C VAL A 111 -1.41 14.23 -3.10
N ILE A 112 -1.04 14.58 -4.34
CA ILE A 112 -0.73 13.63 -5.41
C ILE A 112 0.67 13.91 -5.94
N ILE A 113 1.55 12.91 -5.84
CA ILE A 113 2.91 12.91 -6.37
C ILE A 113 2.98 11.86 -7.46
N ALA A 114 3.33 12.26 -8.68
CA ALA A 114 3.62 11.32 -9.77
C ALA A 114 5.11 11.40 -10.10
N ASP A 115 5.82 10.28 -9.96
CA ASP A 115 7.27 10.20 -10.15
C ASP A 115 7.65 8.82 -10.71
N PHE A 116 8.89 8.69 -11.12
CA PHE A 116 9.47 7.39 -11.43
C PHE A 116 9.84 6.67 -10.13
N ILE A 117 9.56 5.37 -10.06
CA ILE A 117 10.00 4.51 -8.97
C ILE A 117 10.56 3.20 -9.54
N SER A 118 11.70 2.77 -9.00
CA SER A 118 12.20 1.41 -9.11
C SER A 118 12.22 0.80 -7.70
N LEU A 119 11.38 -0.19 -7.45
CA LEU A 119 11.33 -0.85 -6.14
C LEU A 119 12.52 -1.77 -5.94
N TYR A 120 12.88 -2.51 -6.99
CA TYR A 120 14.02 -3.43 -7.02
C TYR A 120 14.81 -3.23 -8.32
N PRO A 121 16.13 -3.52 -8.32
CA PRO A 121 16.92 -3.61 -9.55
C PRO A 121 16.34 -4.68 -10.48
N GLU A 122 16.50 -4.51 -11.80
CA GLU A 122 15.91 -5.40 -12.80
C GLU A 122 16.39 -6.86 -12.65
N GLU A 123 17.63 -7.06 -12.21
CA GLU A 123 18.20 -8.37 -11.95
C GLU A 123 17.38 -9.16 -10.91
N LYS A 124 16.79 -8.48 -9.94
CA LYS A 124 15.98 -9.12 -8.90
C LYS A 124 14.67 -9.72 -9.38
N TYR A 125 14.15 -9.23 -10.50
CA TYR A 125 12.98 -9.85 -11.14
C TYR A 125 13.33 -11.18 -11.83
N GLN A 126 14.61 -11.43 -12.11
CA GLN A 126 15.09 -12.69 -12.69
C GLN A 126 15.65 -13.64 -11.62
N GLU A 127 16.40 -13.12 -10.67
CA GLU A 127 17.07 -13.90 -9.62
C GLU A 127 16.18 -14.18 -8.41
N GLY A 128 15.11 -13.40 -8.24
CA GLY A 128 14.26 -13.40 -7.04
C GLY A 128 14.80 -12.53 -5.91
N LEU A 129 14.03 -12.47 -4.82
CA LEU A 129 14.34 -11.70 -3.63
C LEU A 129 14.71 -12.63 -2.46
N LYS A 130 15.65 -12.19 -1.66
CA LYS A 130 15.95 -12.81 -0.37
C LYS A 130 14.99 -12.26 0.68
N LEU A 131 14.27 -13.14 1.35
CA LEU A 131 13.35 -12.80 2.44
C LEU A 131 13.90 -13.30 3.77
N ILE A 132 13.66 -12.53 4.83
CA ILE A 132 13.81 -13.00 6.21
C ILE A 132 12.45 -12.94 6.93
N THR A 133 12.26 -13.78 7.92
CA THR A 133 11.13 -13.63 8.84
C THR A 133 11.48 -12.60 9.90
N CYS A 134 10.73 -11.50 9.97
CA CYS A 134 10.93 -10.44 10.95
C CYS A 134 10.46 -10.85 12.34
N SER A 135 11.12 -10.31 13.37
CA SER A 135 10.64 -10.38 14.76
C SER A 135 9.49 -9.40 15.02
N THR A 136 9.49 -8.27 14.33
CA THR A 136 8.37 -7.31 14.35
C THR A 136 7.10 -7.97 13.86
N ARG A 137 6.09 -8.04 14.72
CA ARG A 137 4.78 -8.61 14.38
C ARG A 137 3.95 -7.61 13.61
N ARG A 138 3.13 -8.12 12.67
CA ARG A 138 2.14 -7.30 11.95
C ARG A 138 1.13 -6.72 12.94
N THR A 139 0.79 -5.45 12.78
CA THR A 139 -0.23 -4.80 13.61
C THR A 139 -1.51 -5.65 13.67
N ALA A 140 -1.98 -5.92 14.88
CA ALA A 140 -3.18 -6.73 15.08
C ALA A 140 -4.41 -6.05 14.47
N PRO A 141 -5.27 -6.78 13.72
CA PRO A 141 -6.51 -6.21 13.18
C PRO A 141 -7.44 -5.60 14.23
N SER A 142 -7.35 -6.07 15.47
CA SER A 142 -8.09 -5.53 16.62
C SER A 142 -7.55 -4.21 17.18
N ALA A 143 -6.29 -3.85 16.86
CA ALA A 143 -5.68 -2.59 17.29
C ALA A 143 -5.86 -1.49 16.23
N LEU A 144 -5.26 -1.68 15.07
CA LEU A 144 -5.43 -0.84 13.89
C LEU A 144 -5.44 -1.76 12.67
N SER A 145 -6.63 -1.95 12.07
CA SER A 145 -6.79 -2.93 11.00
C SER A 145 -5.84 -2.64 9.82
N PRO A 146 -4.98 -3.60 9.45
CA PRO A 146 -4.13 -3.47 8.25
C PRO A 146 -4.90 -3.36 6.94
N SER A 147 -6.20 -3.67 6.94
CA SER A 147 -7.08 -3.46 5.78
C SER A 147 -7.31 -1.97 5.50
N VAL A 148 -7.12 -1.11 6.50
CA VAL A 148 -7.08 0.34 6.31
C VAL A 148 -5.68 0.73 5.88
N LYS A 149 -5.54 1.24 4.66
CA LYS A 149 -4.25 1.70 4.14
C LYS A 149 -3.92 3.09 4.69
N SER A 150 -3.71 3.16 6.03
CA SER A 150 -3.45 4.39 6.78
C SER A 150 -2.00 4.84 6.67
N LEU A 151 -1.72 6.09 7.07
CA LEU A 151 -0.35 6.62 7.15
C LEU A 151 0.49 6.02 8.30
N ASN A 152 -0.07 5.14 9.13
CA ASN A 152 0.61 4.50 10.25
C ASN A 152 1.47 3.31 9.80
N TYR A 153 2.51 3.59 9.01
CA TYR A 153 3.38 2.58 8.40
C TYR A 153 4.65 2.27 9.21
N LEU A 154 4.80 2.83 10.41
CA LEU A 154 6.00 2.62 11.22
C LEU A 154 6.23 1.13 11.54
N ASN A 155 5.17 0.34 11.74
CA ASN A 155 5.27 -1.12 11.91
C ASN A 155 5.96 -1.80 10.71
N ASN A 156 5.57 -1.45 9.48
CA ASN A 156 6.18 -1.96 8.25
C ASN A 156 7.62 -1.44 8.07
N VAL A 157 7.88 -0.17 8.41
CA VAL A 157 9.23 0.42 8.36
C VAL A 157 10.18 -0.31 9.30
N MET A 158 9.75 -0.64 10.53
CA MET A 158 10.59 -1.38 11.49
C MET A 158 10.90 -2.79 11.00
N ALA A 159 9.92 -3.50 10.43
CA ALA A 159 10.16 -4.79 9.79
C ALA A 159 11.11 -4.68 8.58
N LYS A 160 11.00 -3.62 7.78
CA LYS A 160 11.95 -3.36 6.67
C LYS A 160 13.37 -3.10 7.16
N VAL A 161 13.54 -2.42 8.29
CA VAL A 161 14.86 -2.23 8.92
C VAL A 161 15.46 -3.58 9.32
N GLU A 162 14.67 -4.51 9.87
CA GLU A 162 15.16 -5.87 10.17
C GLU A 162 15.60 -6.60 8.89
N ALA A 163 14.83 -6.49 7.79
CA ALA A 163 15.20 -7.10 6.52
C ALA A 163 16.56 -6.55 6.01
N ILE A 164 16.73 -5.23 6.05
CA ILE A 164 17.99 -4.57 5.64
C ILE A 164 19.18 -5.05 6.50
N PHE A 165 19.00 -5.10 7.83
CA PHE A 165 20.07 -5.59 8.72
C PHE A 165 20.36 -7.09 8.56
N GLY A 166 19.36 -7.87 8.08
CA GLY A 166 19.50 -9.27 7.72
C GLY A 166 20.05 -9.49 6.30
N ASP A 167 20.51 -8.44 5.62
CA ASP A 167 20.97 -8.50 4.23
C ASP A 167 19.92 -9.17 3.32
N ALA A 168 18.65 -8.74 3.45
CA ALA A 168 17.53 -9.22 2.66
C ALA A 168 16.76 -8.04 2.03
N GLU A 169 16.21 -8.29 0.84
CA GLU A 169 15.44 -7.28 0.13
C GLU A 169 14.07 -7.09 0.77
N GLU A 170 13.47 -8.15 1.36
CA GLU A 170 12.13 -8.05 1.92
C GLU A 170 11.98 -8.82 3.24
N GLY A 171 10.99 -8.43 4.05
CA GLY A 171 10.72 -8.99 5.35
C GLY A 171 9.34 -9.63 5.44
N LEU A 172 9.29 -10.92 5.79
CA LEU A 172 8.06 -11.65 6.06
C LEU A 172 7.56 -11.33 7.46
N MET A 173 6.36 -10.80 7.58
CA MET A 173 5.74 -10.47 8.85
C MET A 173 4.73 -11.54 9.28
N LEU A 174 4.81 -11.95 10.53
CA LEU A 174 3.84 -12.84 11.16
C LEU A 174 2.90 -12.02 12.05
N ASN A 175 1.68 -12.48 12.21
CA ASN A 175 0.77 -11.94 13.22
C ASN A 175 1.11 -12.46 14.63
N GLU A 176 0.35 -12.01 15.64
CA GLU A 176 0.56 -12.40 17.04
C GLU A 176 0.39 -13.90 17.31
N GLN A 177 -0.44 -14.60 16.50
CA GLN A 177 -0.65 -16.05 16.59
C GLN A 177 0.46 -16.85 15.88
N GLY A 178 1.39 -16.18 15.20
CA GLY A 178 2.48 -16.83 14.47
C GLY A 178 2.13 -17.25 13.04
N PHE A 179 0.96 -16.88 12.54
CA PHE A 179 0.61 -17.06 11.13
C PHE A 179 1.23 -15.97 10.25
N VAL A 180 1.53 -16.33 9.03
CA VAL A 180 1.98 -15.38 7.99
C VAL A 180 0.88 -14.37 7.72
N ALA A 181 1.24 -13.09 7.73
CA ALA A 181 0.35 -12.00 7.36
C ALA A 181 0.65 -11.53 5.93
N GLU A 182 1.74 -10.85 5.76
CA GLU A 182 2.22 -10.29 4.47
C GLU A 182 3.71 -9.93 4.60
N CYS A 183 4.30 -9.38 3.55
CA CYS A 183 5.62 -8.76 3.62
C CYS A 183 5.55 -7.28 4.02
N THR A 184 6.70 -6.57 4.08
CA THR A 184 6.70 -5.18 4.56
C THR A 184 5.95 -4.23 3.62
N GLY A 185 5.93 -4.52 2.31
CA GLY A 185 5.24 -3.71 1.30
C GLY A 185 4.35 -4.51 0.34
N ASP A 186 4.37 -5.84 0.42
CA ASP A 186 3.81 -6.76 -0.57
C ASP A 186 2.95 -7.85 0.07
N ASN A 187 1.95 -8.35 -0.67
CA ASN A 187 1.29 -9.59 -0.33
C ASN A 187 2.15 -10.78 -0.77
N ILE A 188 2.02 -11.91 -0.08
CA ILE A 188 2.77 -13.14 -0.35
C ILE A 188 1.86 -14.25 -0.82
N PHE A 189 2.33 -15.00 -1.80
CA PHE A 189 1.71 -16.21 -2.31
C PHE A 189 2.72 -17.35 -2.29
N VAL A 190 2.23 -18.55 -2.05
CA VAL A 190 3.01 -19.79 -2.20
C VAL A 190 2.33 -20.73 -3.18
N VAL A 191 3.13 -21.51 -3.89
CA VAL A 191 2.66 -22.59 -4.73
C VAL A 191 3.14 -23.90 -4.12
N LYS A 192 2.21 -24.85 -3.93
CA LYS A 192 2.51 -26.18 -3.44
C LYS A 192 1.64 -27.22 -4.14
N ASP A 193 2.28 -28.22 -4.73
CA ASP A 193 1.59 -29.30 -5.46
C ASP A 193 0.57 -28.78 -6.49
N GLY A 194 0.92 -27.70 -7.22
CA GLY A 194 0.09 -27.05 -8.24
C GLY A 194 -1.04 -26.16 -7.70
N LYS A 195 -1.13 -25.94 -6.39
CA LYS A 195 -2.12 -25.05 -5.75
C LYS A 195 -1.47 -23.78 -5.26
N VAL A 196 -2.16 -22.66 -5.43
CA VAL A 196 -1.72 -21.35 -4.96
C VAL A 196 -2.43 -21.02 -3.65
N LYS A 197 -1.68 -20.53 -2.66
CA LYS A 197 -2.22 -20.07 -1.37
C LYS A 197 -1.70 -18.70 -1.00
N THR A 198 -2.54 -17.90 -0.34
CA THR A 198 -2.17 -16.60 0.22
C THR A 198 -2.86 -16.40 1.57
N PRO A 199 -2.26 -15.63 2.51
CA PRO A 199 -2.92 -15.33 3.78
C PRO A 199 -4.23 -14.56 3.58
N PRO A 200 -5.27 -14.85 4.39
CA PRO A 200 -6.47 -14.04 4.40
C PRO A 200 -6.22 -12.66 5.04
N SER A 201 -7.04 -11.67 4.72
CA SER A 201 -6.94 -10.34 5.34
C SER A 201 -7.13 -10.39 6.88
N SER A 202 -7.85 -11.38 7.40
CA SER A 202 -8.00 -11.62 8.83
C SER A 202 -6.69 -12.01 9.54
N ALA A 203 -5.69 -12.49 8.80
CA ALA A 203 -4.34 -12.73 9.34
C ALA A 203 -3.54 -11.43 9.53
N GLY A 204 -4.00 -10.30 9.00
CA GLY A 204 -3.33 -9.00 9.05
C GLY A 204 -2.76 -8.55 7.71
N ALA A 205 -3.12 -9.21 6.60
CA ALA A 205 -2.76 -8.78 5.26
C ALA A 205 -3.63 -7.61 4.79
N LEU A 206 -3.02 -6.68 4.06
CA LEU A 206 -3.77 -5.69 3.28
C LEU A 206 -4.50 -6.40 2.13
N PRO A 207 -5.79 -6.10 1.85
CA PRO A 207 -6.46 -6.55 0.62
C PRO A 207 -5.85 -5.82 -0.58
N GLY A 208 -4.77 -6.39 -1.14
CA GLY A 208 -3.98 -5.77 -2.21
C GLY A 208 -4.71 -5.76 -3.54
N ILE A 209 -4.63 -4.65 -4.30
CA ILE A 209 -5.23 -4.59 -5.65
C ILE A 209 -4.53 -5.59 -6.59
N THR A 210 -3.21 -5.67 -6.55
CA THR A 210 -2.48 -6.68 -7.33
C THR A 210 -2.78 -8.10 -6.85
N ARG A 211 -3.00 -8.29 -5.54
CA ARG A 211 -3.44 -9.56 -4.98
C ARG A 211 -4.77 -10.01 -5.60
N GLU A 212 -5.75 -9.12 -5.70
CA GLU A 212 -7.05 -9.44 -6.33
C GLU A 212 -6.88 -9.78 -7.82
N VAL A 213 -5.97 -9.11 -8.52
CA VAL A 213 -5.67 -9.45 -9.93
C VAL A 213 -5.10 -10.87 -10.06
N ILE A 214 -4.34 -11.38 -9.07
CA ILE A 214 -3.89 -12.77 -9.08
C ILE A 214 -5.08 -13.73 -8.99
N PHE A 215 -6.12 -13.44 -8.20
CA PHE A 215 -7.34 -14.23 -8.16
C PHE A 215 -8.10 -14.18 -9.51
N GLU A 216 -8.22 -12.99 -10.13
CA GLU A 216 -8.82 -12.85 -11.47
C GLU A 216 -8.07 -13.69 -12.53
N ILE A 217 -6.73 -13.67 -12.49
CA ILE A 217 -5.89 -14.47 -13.39
C ILE A 217 -6.06 -15.98 -13.11
N ALA A 218 -6.05 -16.38 -11.84
CA ALA A 218 -6.22 -17.77 -11.46
C ALA A 218 -7.56 -18.33 -11.95
N GLU A 219 -8.65 -17.58 -11.80
CA GLU A 219 -9.97 -17.93 -12.34
C GLU A 219 -9.94 -18.06 -13.87
N GLN A 220 -9.32 -17.10 -14.56
CA GLN A 220 -9.23 -17.11 -16.03
C GLN A 220 -8.47 -18.33 -16.58
N PHE A 221 -7.47 -18.82 -15.85
CA PHE A 221 -6.60 -19.92 -16.27
C PHE A 221 -6.90 -21.25 -15.56
N ASP A 222 -8.01 -21.32 -14.80
CA ASP A 222 -8.42 -22.54 -14.04
C ASP A 222 -7.32 -23.03 -13.08
N ILE A 223 -6.67 -22.07 -12.40
CA ILE A 223 -5.64 -22.33 -11.38
C ILE A 223 -6.30 -22.39 -10.01
N ASP A 224 -6.08 -23.48 -9.27
CA ASP A 224 -6.60 -23.64 -7.90
C ASP A 224 -5.88 -22.63 -6.95
N ILE A 225 -6.63 -21.67 -6.45
CA ILE A 225 -6.14 -20.63 -5.54
C ILE A 225 -7.09 -20.47 -4.34
N GLU A 226 -6.52 -20.37 -3.14
CA GLU A 226 -7.29 -20.19 -1.91
C GLU A 226 -6.64 -19.21 -0.92
N GLU A 227 -7.48 -18.56 -0.13
CA GLU A 227 -7.04 -17.92 1.10
C GLU A 227 -6.89 -18.99 2.20
N SER A 228 -5.71 -19.05 2.81
CA SER A 228 -5.43 -20.02 3.86
C SER A 228 -4.50 -19.44 4.92
N GLN A 229 -4.74 -19.76 6.18
CA GLN A 229 -3.78 -19.48 7.24
C GLN A 229 -2.52 -20.31 7.00
N MET A 230 -1.39 -19.65 6.97
CA MET A 230 -0.08 -20.26 6.72
C MET A 230 0.88 -19.96 7.87
N THR A 231 1.75 -20.91 8.14
CA THR A 231 2.88 -20.76 9.06
C THR A 231 4.18 -20.62 8.27
N ARG A 232 5.30 -20.40 8.96
CA ARG A 232 6.62 -20.46 8.32
C ARG A 232 6.91 -21.80 7.67
N TYR A 233 6.34 -22.90 8.21
CA TYR A 233 6.51 -24.22 7.63
C TYR A 233 5.96 -24.26 6.19
N ASP A 234 4.81 -23.65 5.96
CA ASP A 234 4.19 -23.62 4.63
C ASP A 234 5.05 -22.86 3.61
N ILE A 235 5.74 -21.79 4.06
CA ILE A 235 6.70 -21.06 3.21
C ILE A 235 7.90 -21.93 2.86
N TYR A 236 8.49 -22.62 3.85
CA TYR A 236 9.67 -23.48 3.62
C TYR A 236 9.36 -24.76 2.84
N ALA A 237 8.13 -25.26 2.92
CA ALA A 237 7.68 -26.46 2.23
C ALA A 237 7.12 -26.16 0.83
N ALA A 238 6.98 -24.88 0.45
CA ALA A 238 6.48 -24.48 -0.86
C ALA A 238 7.43 -24.86 -1.99
N ASP A 239 6.88 -25.12 -3.17
CA ASP A 239 7.66 -25.33 -4.38
C ASP A 239 8.09 -23.97 -4.97
N GLU A 240 7.22 -22.95 -4.85
CA GLU A 240 7.46 -21.59 -5.29
C GLU A 240 6.85 -20.58 -4.30
N CYS A 241 7.40 -19.38 -4.31
CA CYS A 241 6.87 -18.24 -3.56
C CYS A 241 7.01 -16.97 -4.39
N PHE A 242 5.98 -16.14 -4.44
CA PHE A 242 6.06 -14.85 -5.12
C PHE A 242 5.35 -13.75 -4.33
N LEU A 243 5.75 -12.51 -4.60
CA LEU A 243 5.23 -11.32 -3.96
C LEU A 243 4.43 -10.48 -4.95
N THR A 244 3.45 -9.73 -4.46
CA THR A 244 2.65 -8.82 -5.27
C THR A 244 2.45 -7.49 -4.57
N GLY A 245 2.68 -6.41 -5.31
CA GLY A 245 2.49 -5.04 -4.86
C GLY A 245 2.40 -4.06 -6.03
N THR A 246 2.13 -2.80 -5.74
CA THR A 246 2.07 -1.70 -6.72
C THR A 246 3.05 -0.61 -6.39
#